data_4332c2324e124466b2ef9dba1c2469b9
#
_entry.id   4332c2324e124466b2ef9dba1c2469b9
#
_cell.length_a   1.000
_cell.length_b   1.000
_cell.length_c   1.000
_cell.angle_alpha   90.00
_cell.angle_beta   90.00
_cell.angle_gamma   90.00
#
_symmetry.space_group_name_H-M   'P 1'
#
loop_
_entity.id
_entity.type
_entity.pdbx_description
1 polymer ?
#
loop_
_entity_poly.entity_id
_entity_poly.type
_entity_poly.pdbx_seq_one_letter_code
_entity_poly.pdbx_strand_id
1 'polypeptide(L)'
;MKHPEPAGLPRSQRVKTARPASERRALRLVSGDGEPRSAEEPATSHSDGSPHDRSKDRRPDGSHDRPHDRPHDRPHDRPHDRPHDRPRPSLNLLSLVAATFFVVSGGPYGLEEIVASHGYGRSLVLLCVVPLIWSLPIALLVGELGAALPKEGGYYAWVRRALGPFWGVQEAWLALAMSLFDMAIYPTLMVTYLARIFPTLGDLTPGGLGWLCGIAMIALCALWNIRGSRAVGIGSVLMGAVLLLPFLALLVCALLGRGPQGLRASLDLLWVLPRATEQPLGSSPLWMSGLLLCMWNYMGWDNASTVAAEVERPQRNYPRAMLLTILLVSACYVIPVLSATVSGISPEDWTTGTWVEVGRRLGGPWLSWAIALGGMLCGLGMFNVLVMSYSRLPMAMARDGMLPRWLRKRDSRSGAPTRVILIAAVLYAACMGLGFRHLVEIDVLLYGAVLTLEFVSLIVLRLREPELARPFRIRGGVTAIVLMAALPLGLIAVAMYAGRHEKALWGLGSLELGGLIISGGPLLYLAQRLFGMSSFGRRAPDLGPEADSELESSRHLDRPGPVPARP
;
A
#
# COMPACT_ATOMS: atom_id res chain seq x y z
N MET A 1 -29.77 -48.74 32.52
CA MET A 1 -29.85 -48.92 33.98
C MET A 1 -29.34 -47.63 34.63
N LYS A 2 -30.31 -46.93 35.25
CA LYS A 2 -30.22 -46.04 36.41
C LYS A 2 -29.25 -44.84 36.40
N HIS A 3 -29.85 -43.69 36.20
CA HIS A 3 -29.48 -42.40 36.86
C HIS A 3 -29.48 -42.55 38.40
N PRO A 4 -28.80 -41.66 39.16
CA PRO A 4 -29.55 -40.52 39.66
C PRO A 4 -28.77 -39.19 39.74
N GLU A 5 -29.47 -38.10 39.52
CA GLU A 5 -29.39 -36.79 40.16
C GLU A 5 -30.16 -36.80 41.50
N PRO A 6 -30.28 -35.69 42.27
CA PRO A 6 -29.50 -34.46 42.52
C PRO A 6 -29.42 -34.12 44.04
N ALA A 7 -28.72 -33.02 44.43
CA ALA A 7 -28.98 -32.16 45.62
C ALA A 7 -27.81 -31.17 45.74
N GLY A 8 -27.87 -29.88 46.06
CA GLY A 8 -28.87 -29.03 46.63
C GLY A 8 -28.15 -27.71 47.00
N LEU A 9 -28.75 -26.58 46.69
CA LEU A 9 -28.32 -25.24 47.12
C LEU A 9 -28.47 -25.07 48.66
N PRO A 10 -27.76 -24.06 49.27
CA PRO A 10 -28.55 -22.97 49.83
C PRO A 10 -28.06 -21.54 49.55
N ARG A 11 -29.07 -20.70 49.66
CA ARG A 11 -29.11 -19.24 49.52
C ARG A 11 -28.50 -18.50 50.72
N SER A 12 -28.27 -17.18 50.43
CA SER A 12 -28.26 -15.97 51.29
C SER A 12 -26.90 -15.56 51.81
N GLN A 13 -26.48 -14.34 51.56
CA GLN A 13 -26.98 -13.12 52.21
C GLN A 13 -26.51 -11.85 51.49
N ARG A 14 -27.46 -10.92 51.34
CA ARG A 14 -27.23 -9.49 51.06
C ARG A 14 -26.61 -8.82 52.27
N VAL A 15 -25.57 -7.97 52.05
CA VAL A 15 -25.35 -6.83 52.95
C VAL A 15 -25.15 -5.58 52.10
N LYS A 16 -26.06 -4.63 52.31
CA LYS A 16 -25.96 -3.20 51.96
C LYS A 16 -25.12 -2.52 53.02
N THR A 17 -24.25 -1.56 52.60
CA THR A 17 -23.99 -0.29 53.30
C THR A 17 -23.09 0.53 52.37
N ALA A 18 -23.56 1.60 51.82
CA ALA A 18 -23.64 2.97 52.30
C ALA A 18 -22.35 3.81 52.07
N ARG A 19 -22.53 4.83 51.23
CA ARG A 19 -21.59 5.97 51.05
C ARG A 19 -21.46 6.76 52.35
N PRO A 20 -20.36 7.60 52.50
CA PRO A 20 -20.64 9.01 52.45
C PRO A 20 -19.68 9.85 51.57
N ALA A 21 -20.23 10.99 51.22
CA ALA A 21 -19.62 12.12 50.54
C ALA A 21 -18.86 13.04 51.52
N SER A 22 -18.20 14.03 50.94
CA SER A 22 -17.45 15.18 51.49
C SER A 22 -15.94 14.96 51.47
N GLU A 23 -15.17 15.81 50.82
CA GLU A 23 -14.98 17.23 51.11
C GLU A 23 -14.33 17.94 49.91
N ARG A 24 -14.91 19.07 49.57
CA ARG A 24 -14.27 20.17 48.84
C ARG A 24 -13.51 21.04 49.82
N ARG A 25 -12.30 21.48 49.45
CA ARG A 25 -11.66 22.78 49.79
C ARG A 25 -10.28 22.75 49.16
N ALA A 26 -9.98 23.59 48.20
CA ALA A 26 -9.66 25.03 48.29
C ALA A 26 -8.35 25.28 49.03
N LEU A 27 -7.36 25.67 48.27
CA LEU A 27 -6.36 26.62 48.71
C LEU A 27 -5.89 27.45 47.49
N ARG A 28 -6.34 28.70 47.55
CA ARG A 28 -5.80 29.89 46.88
C ARG A 28 -4.69 30.49 47.77
N LEU A 29 -3.98 31.40 47.14
CA LEU A 29 -3.05 32.42 47.68
C LEU A 29 -1.60 32.01 47.56
N VAL A 30 -0.73 32.83 46.98
CA VAL A 30 -0.35 34.25 47.23
C VAL A 30 0.33 34.75 45.93
N SER A 31 -0.11 35.74 45.24
CA SER A 31 -0.02 37.20 45.29
C SER A 31 1.39 37.77 45.24
N GLY A 32 1.56 38.77 44.38
CA GLY A 32 2.61 39.77 44.37
C GLY A 32 2.80 40.31 42.95
N ASP A 33 2.07 41.23 42.55
CA ASP A 33 2.12 42.70 42.54
C ASP A 33 3.13 43.30 41.58
N GLY A 34 2.64 44.20 40.69
CA GLY A 34 3.47 45.20 40.07
C GLY A 34 2.97 45.73 38.71
N GLU A 35 1.83 46.40 38.69
CA GLU A 35 1.53 47.50 37.76
C GLU A 35 1.83 48.83 38.46
N PRO A 36 1.76 50.05 37.87
CA PRO A 36 1.52 50.51 36.50
C PRO A 36 2.30 51.77 36.09
N ARG A 37 1.83 52.39 35.00
CA ARG A 37 1.88 53.82 34.54
C ARG A 37 2.55 54.03 33.22
N SER A 38 1.90 54.50 32.30
CA SER A 38 1.06 55.66 31.91
C SER A 38 1.73 56.57 30.91
N ALA A 39 0.97 56.87 29.85
CA ALA A 39 0.78 58.13 29.13
C ALA A 39 2.00 58.67 28.36
N GLU A 40 1.88 59.12 27.13
CA GLU A 40 1.14 60.28 26.63
C GLU A 40 1.34 60.38 25.11
N GLU A 41 0.26 60.63 24.40
CA GLU A 41 0.31 61.38 23.13
C GLU A 41 0.62 62.85 23.44
N PRO A 42 1.09 63.66 22.51
CA PRO A 42 0.13 64.44 21.74
C PRO A 42 0.51 64.76 20.28
N ALA A 43 -0.54 65.17 19.59
CA ALA A 43 -0.67 65.74 18.26
C ALA A 43 -0.02 67.13 18.13
N THR A 44 0.14 67.53 16.85
CA THR A 44 -0.06 68.88 16.23
C THR A 44 0.78 68.89 14.94
N SER A 45 0.33 69.25 13.83
CA SER A 45 -0.51 70.24 13.18
C SER A 45 0.28 71.04 12.14
N HIS A 46 -0.40 71.35 11.04
CA HIS A 46 -0.18 72.47 10.08
C HIS A 46 0.94 72.31 9.03
N SER A 47 0.84 72.76 7.84
CA SER A 47 -0.16 73.57 7.10
C SER A 47 0.33 73.72 5.64
N ASP A 48 -0.63 73.89 4.77
CA ASP A 48 -0.68 74.84 3.64
C ASP A 48 0.32 74.85 2.49
N GLY A 49 -0.26 74.94 1.30
CA GLY A 49 0.32 75.61 0.16
C GLY A 49 -0.09 75.17 -1.22
N SER A 50 -1.29 75.46 -1.67
CA SER A 50 -1.61 75.77 -3.09
C SER A 50 -1.18 77.20 -3.39
N PRO A 51 -1.21 77.77 -4.59
CA PRO A 51 -1.88 77.40 -5.85
C PRO A 51 -1.19 77.87 -7.17
N HIS A 52 -1.96 77.79 -8.25
CA HIS A 52 -1.87 78.56 -9.56
C HIS A 52 -0.93 77.97 -10.63
N ASP A 53 -1.19 77.99 -11.91
CA ASP A 53 -2.15 78.75 -12.72
C ASP A 53 -2.19 78.19 -14.17
N ARG A 54 -3.40 78.24 -14.75
CA ARG A 54 -3.82 78.52 -16.16
C ARG A 54 -2.84 78.40 -17.32
N SER A 55 -3.29 77.77 -18.40
CA SER A 55 -3.89 78.38 -19.61
C SER A 55 -4.05 77.34 -20.73
N LYS A 56 -5.28 77.14 -21.25
CA LYS A 56 -5.78 77.64 -22.54
C LYS A 56 -4.95 77.18 -23.76
N ASP A 57 -5.39 76.46 -24.73
CA ASP A 57 -6.45 76.68 -25.69
C ASP A 57 -6.37 75.68 -26.86
N ARG A 58 -7.53 75.46 -27.48
CA ARG A 58 -7.77 75.14 -28.88
C ARG A 58 -7.96 73.68 -29.31
N ARG A 59 -9.24 73.41 -29.57
CA ARG A 59 -9.70 72.46 -30.59
C ARG A 59 -9.43 73.01 -31.99
N PRO A 60 -9.36 72.15 -33.05
CA PRO A 60 -10.57 71.86 -33.78
C PRO A 60 -10.70 70.41 -34.33
N ASP A 61 -11.93 70.03 -34.50
CA ASP A 61 -12.62 69.09 -35.36
C ASP A 61 -11.84 68.22 -36.35
N GLY A 62 -12.20 66.92 -36.34
CA GLY A 62 -11.88 65.95 -37.34
C GLY A 62 -12.61 64.63 -37.09
N SER A 63 -13.83 64.56 -37.65
CA SER A 63 -14.63 63.35 -37.81
C SER A 63 -13.85 62.23 -38.45
N HIS A 64 -13.78 61.04 -37.81
CA HIS A 64 -13.66 59.78 -38.52
C HIS A 64 -14.15 58.63 -37.62
N ASP A 65 -15.01 57.82 -38.19
CA ASP A 65 -15.60 56.57 -37.88
C ASP A 65 -14.96 55.76 -36.74
N ARG A 66 -15.75 55.47 -35.69
CA ARG A 66 -15.47 54.43 -34.70
C ARG A 66 -16.05 53.11 -35.21
N PRO A 67 -15.24 52.05 -35.37
CA PRO A 67 -15.75 50.71 -35.48
C PRO A 67 -16.33 50.27 -34.13
N HIS A 68 -17.48 49.65 -34.15
CA HIS A 68 -18.15 49.02 -33.01
C HIS A 68 -17.19 48.06 -32.29
N ASP A 69 -16.78 48.40 -31.06
CA ASP A 69 -16.22 47.48 -30.11
C ASP A 69 -17.27 46.43 -29.76
N ARG A 70 -17.10 45.23 -30.32
CA ARG A 70 -17.75 44.02 -29.82
C ARG A 70 -17.17 43.73 -28.41
N PRO A 71 -18.02 43.37 -27.43
CA PRO A 71 -17.51 42.93 -26.15
C PRO A 71 -16.63 41.68 -26.41
N HIS A 72 -15.33 41.77 -26.08
CA HIS A 72 -14.46 40.62 -25.99
C HIS A 72 -15.07 39.69 -24.94
N ASP A 73 -15.63 38.58 -25.39
CA ASP A 73 -15.88 37.42 -24.57
C ASP A 73 -14.57 37.11 -23.82
N ARG A 74 -14.51 37.46 -22.55
CA ARG A 74 -13.48 36.98 -21.66
C ARG A 74 -13.53 35.47 -21.70
N PRO A 75 -12.43 34.77 -21.99
CA PRO A 75 -12.43 33.32 -21.88
C PRO A 75 -12.90 32.98 -20.45
N HIS A 76 -14.03 32.28 -20.35
CA HIS A 76 -14.49 31.73 -19.08
C HIS A 76 -13.29 31.00 -18.46
N ASP A 77 -12.83 31.49 -17.29
CA ASP A 77 -11.86 30.84 -16.45
C ASP A 77 -12.28 29.38 -16.32
N ARG A 78 -11.60 28.51 -17.06
CA ARG A 78 -11.66 27.07 -16.81
C ARG A 78 -11.23 26.89 -15.37
N PRO A 79 -11.90 26.06 -14.58
CA PRO A 79 -11.43 25.78 -13.24
C PRO A 79 -10.05 25.14 -13.35
N HIS A 80 -9.00 25.96 -13.34
CA HIS A 80 -7.63 25.51 -13.15
C HIS A 80 -7.59 24.78 -11.80
N ASP A 81 -7.03 23.58 -11.78
CA ASP A 81 -6.69 22.89 -10.55
C ASP A 81 -6.02 23.90 -9.62
N ARG A 82 -6.71 24.22 -8.52
CA ARG A 82 -6.17 25.17 -7.56
C ARG A 82 -4.82 24.63 -7.08
N PRO A 83 -3.79 25.46 -6.85
CA PRO A 83 -2.47 24.98 -6.41
C PRO A 83 -2.49 24.06 -5.20
N HIS A 84 -3.59 24.06 -4.42
CA HIS A 84 -3.83 23.19 -3.27
C HIS A 84 -4.22 21.75 -3.60
N ASP A 85 -4.55 21.41 -4.85
CA ASP A 85 -4.98 20.06 -5.26
C ASP A 85 -3.82 19.16 -5.72
N ARG A 86 -2.60 19.70 -5.87
CA ARG A 86 -1.43 18.89 -6.25
C ARG A 86 -0.82 18.21 -5.02
N PRO A 87 -0.50 16.89 -5.08
CA PRO A 87 0.22 16.21 -4.01
C PRO A 87 1.61 16.82 -3.84
N ARG A 88 2.00 17.07 -2.59
CA ARG A 88 3.36 17.53 -2.29
C ARG A 88 4.29 16.32 -2.23
N PRO A 89 5.45 16.33 -2.90
CA PRO A 89 6.45 15.29 -2.74
C PRO A 89 6.83 15.13 -1.26
N SER A 90 6.73 13.92 -0.74
CA SER A 90 6.93 13.64 0.69
C SER A 90 7.65 12.32 0.96
N LEU A 91 7.80 11.47 -0.06
CA LEU A 91 8.46 10.17 0.03
C LEU A 91 9.83 10.22 -0.64
N ASN A 92 10.89 10.20 0.17
CA ASN A 92 12.26 10.04 -0.31
C ASN A 92 12.57 8.57 -0.67
N LEU A 93 13.77 8.29 -1.19
CA LEU A 93 14.16 6.94 -1.62
C LEU A 93 14.02 5.91 -0.50
N LEU A 94 14.50 6.21 0.71
CA LEU A 94 14.45 5.26 1.84
C LEU A 94 13.01 4.98 2.28
N SER A 95 12.18 6.03 2.37
CA SER A 95 10.75 5.87 2.68
C SER A 95 10.01 5.10 1.59
N LEU A 96 10.38 5.28 0.31
CA LEU A 96 9.80 4.54 -0.80
C LEU A 96 10.21 3.06 -0.76
N VAL A 97 11.48 2.75 -0.49
CA VAL A 97 11.95 1.36 -0.32
C VAL A 97 11.23 0.69 0.85
N ALA A 98 11.15 1.35 2.01
CA ALA A 98 10.47 0.81 3.18
C ALA A 98 8.95 0.65 2.96
N ALA A 99 8.31 1.61 2.29
CA ALA A 99 6.90 1.50 1.93
C ALA A 99 6.67 0.36 0.92
N THR A 100 7.51 0.26 -0.13
CA THR A 100 7.41 -0.82 -1.12
C THR A 100 7.70 -2.19 -0.47
N PHE A 101 8.63 -2.25 0.49
CA PHE A 101 8.85 -3.47 1.28
C PHE A 101 7.56 -3.93 1.97
N PHE A 102 6.85 -3.03 2.67
CA PHE A 102 5.58 -3.36 3.31
C PHE A 102 4.38 -3.50 2.35
N VAL A 103 4.48 -3.01 1.13
CA VAL A 103 3.47 -3.26 0.09
C VAL A 103 3.57 -4.70 -0.41
N VAL A 104 4.80 -5.24 -0.52
CA VAL A 104 5.08 -6.55 -1.09
C VAL A 104 5.25 -7.60 0.00
N SER A 105 5.90 -7.24 1.12
CA SER A 105 6.35 -8.17 2.13
C SER A 105 6.30 -7.52 3.50
N GLY A 106 5.87 -8.20 4.47
CA GLY A 106 5.98 -7.75 5.87
C GLY A 106 7.08 -8.49 6.64
N GLY A 107 8.09 -9.01 5.95
CA GLY A 107 9.09 -9.89 6.55
C GLY A 107 8.79 -11.36 6.28
N PRO A 108 9.50 -12.32 6.90
CA PRO A 108 9.35 -13.75 6.62
C PRO A 108 8.08 -14.36 7.20
N TYR A 109 7.17 -13.54 7.71
CA TYR A 109 5.89 -13.97 8.24
C TYR A 109 4.92 -14.36 7.11
N GLY A 110 4.28 -15.51 7.23
CA GLY A 110 3.46 -16.10 6.17
C GLY A 110 4.21 -17.11 5.28
N LEU A 111 5.53 -17.33 5.51
CA LEU A 111 6.31 -18.35 4.82
C LEU A 111 6.19 -19.73 5.47
N GLU A 112 5.64 -19.80 6.68
CA GLU A 112 5.57 -21.02 7.50
C GLU A 112 4.85 -22.14 6.75
N GLU A 113 3.76 -21.84 6.06
CA GLU A 113 2.99 -22.84 5.31
C GLU A 113 3.71 -23.31 4.04
N ILE A 114 4.62 -22.50 3.48
CA ILE A 114 5.48 -22.91 2.38
C ILE A 114 6.47 -23.96 2.86
N VAL A 115 7.09 -23.74 4.03
CA VAL A 115 8.02 -24.70 4.64
C VAL A 115 7.28 -25.98 5.06
N ALA A 116 6.10 -25.84 5.65
CA ALA A 116 5.23 -26.97 6.03
C ALA A 116 4.88 -27.89 4.85
N SER A 117 4.58 -27.28 3.71
CA SER A 117 4.13 -28.03 2.52
C SER A 117 5.26 -28.57 1.65
N HIS A 118 6.42 -27.90 1.61
CA HIS A 118 7.50 -28.22 0.66
C HIS A 118 8.82 -28.69 1.32
N GLY A 119 8.94 -28.51 2.64
CA GLY A 119 10.21 -28.66 3.33
C GLY A 119 11.17 -27.48 3.06
N TYR A 120 12.27 -27.43 3.79
CA TYR A 120 13.21 -26.30 3.71
C TYR A 120 13.85 -26.14 2.32
N GLY A 121 14.38 -27.22 1.75
CA GLY A 121 15.16 -27.16 0.50
C GLY A 121 14.31 -26.69 -0.68
N ARG A 122 13.13 -27.28 -0.89
CA ARG A 122 12.24 -26.86 -1.97
C ARG A 122 11.69 -25.45 -1.74
N SER A 123 11.39 -25.07 -0.50
CA SER A 123 10.98 -23.70 -0.15
C SER A 123 12.08 -22.68 -0.49
N LEU A 124 13.34 -22.95 -0.18
CA LEU A 124 14.47 -22.09 -0.55
C LEU A 124 14.61 -21.95 -2.07
N VAL A 125 14.43 -23.05 -2.83
CA VAL A 125 14.42 -22.98 -4.30
C VAL A 125 13.30 -22.10 -4.81
N LEU A 126 12.07 -22.26 -4.29
CA LEU A 126 10.93 -21.41 -4.66
C LEU A 126 11.21 -19.94 -4.31
N LEU A 127 11.69 -19.65 -3.11
CA LEU A 127 12.00 -18.30 -2.65
C LEU A 127 13.13 -17.62 -3.44
N CYS A 128 14.02 -18.38 -4.10
CA CYS A 128 15.04 -17.85 -5.00
C CYS A 128 14.55 -17.71 -6.45
N VAL A 129 13.71 -18.64 -6.95
CA VAL A 129 13.29 -18.69 -8.35
C VAL A 129 12.08 -17.79 -8.62
N VAL A 130 11.08 -17.80 -7.72
CA VAL A 130 9.85 -17.01 -7.91
C VAL A 130 10.13 -15.52 -8.06
N PRO A 131 10.99 -14.85 -7.28
CA PRO A 131 11.27 -13.44 -7.52
C PRO A 131 11.89 -13.13 -8.89
N LEU A 132 12.56 -14.08 -9.53
CA LEU A 132 13.13 -13.87 -10.87
C LEU A 132 12.06 -13.94 -11.96
N ILE A 133 11.11 -14.85 -11.83
CA ILE A 133 10.07 -15.09 -12.86
C ILE A 133 8.77 -14.31 -12.58
N TRP A 134 8.56 -13.85 -11.36
CA TRP A 134 7.37 -13.16 -10.90
C TRP A 134 7.67 -11.70 -10.57
N SER A 135 8.46 -11.43 -9.51
CA SER A 135 8.67 -10.08 -8.99
C SER A 135 9.48 -9.19 -9.92
N LEU A 136 10.57 -9.70 -10.50
CA LEU A 136 11.46 -8.90 -11.34
C LEU A 136 10.75 -8.35 -12.59
N PRO A 137 9.97 -9.14 -13.36
CA PRO A 137 9.17 -8.63 -14.46
C PRO A 137 8.22 -7.50 -14.05
N ILE A 138 7.49 -7.68 -12.93
CA ILE A 138 6.51 -6.71 -12.44
C ILE A 138 7.23 -5.44 -11.96
N ALA A 139 8.28 -5.57 -11.18
CA ALA A 139 9.05 -4.43 -10.67
C ALA A 139 9.73 -3.62 -11.79
N LEU A 140 10.16 -4.26 -12.88
CA LEU A 140 10.69 -3.59 -14.06
C LEU A 140 9.59 -2.80 -14.80
N LEU A 141 8.39 -3.39 -14.96
CA LEU A 141 7.20 -2.72 -15.49
C LEU A 141 6.89 -1.47 -14.67
N VAL A 142 6.73 -1.61 -13.34
CA VAL A 142 6.44 -0.51 -12.42
C VAL A 142 7.55 0.53 -12.43
N GLY A 143 8.81 0.10 -12.50
CA GLY A 143 9.97 0.98 -12.61
C GLY A 143 9.94 1.84 -13.87
N GLU A 144 9.54 1.29 -15.03
CA GLU A 144 9.43 2.04 -16.28
C GLU A 144 8.23 2.97 -16.30
N LEU A 145 7.03 2.45 -16.05
CA LEU A 145 5.80 3.24 -16.08
C LEU A 145 5.72 4.25 -14.94
N GLY A 146 6.16 3.89 -13.74
CA GLY A 146 6.21 4.79 -12.59
C GLY A 146 7.19 5.95 -12.76
N ALA A 147 8.32 5.71 -13.45
CA ALA A 147 9.26 6.77 -13.80
C ALA A 147 8.79 7.64 -14.98
N ALA A 148 8.12 7.05 -15.98
CA ALA A 148 7.64 7.75 -17.16
C ALA A 148 6.33 8.53 -16.91
N LEU A 149 5.43 7.98 -16.11
CA LEU A 149 4.10 8.50 -15.83
C LEU A 149 3.83 8.54 -14.31
N PRO A 150 4.50 9.42 -13.56
CA PRO A 150 4.35 9.51 -12.11
C PRO A 150 3.06 10.24 -11.72
N LYS A 151 1.90 9.66 -12.09
CA LYS A 151 0.58 10.19 -11.79
C LYS A 151 -0.04 9.49 -10.60
N GLU A 152 -0.89 10.20 -9.86
CA GLU A 152 -1.70 9.62 -8.81
C GLU A 152 -2.66 8.57 -9.37
N GLY A 153 -2.82 7.46 -8.64
CA GLY A 153 -3.57 6.29 -9.12
C GLY A 153 -2.75 5.33 -9.98
N GLY A 154 -1.45 5.62 -10.24
CA GLY A 154 -0.45 4.70 -10.81
C GLY A 154 -0.97 3.85 -11.96
N TYR A 155 -1.07 2.54 -11.75
CA TYR A 155 -1.52 1.56 -12.73
C TYR A 155 -2.88 1.89 -13.38
N TYR A 156 -3.84 2.42 -12.63
CA TYR A 156 -5.11 2.92 -13.18
C TYR A 156 -4.87 3.99 -14.26
N ALA A 157 -3.99 4.95 -13.98
CA ALA A 157 -3.68 6.02 -14.92
C ALA A 157 -2.95 5.50 -16.17
N TRP A 158 -2.10 4.49 -16.02
CA TRP A 158 -1.38 3.84 -17.13
C TRP A 158 -2.34 3.10 -18.05
N VAL A 159 -3.18 2.21 -17.48
CA VAL A 159 -4.17 1.43 -18.24
C VAL A 159 -5.17 2.35 -18.93
N ARG A 160 -5.66 3.38 -18.23
CA ARG A 160 -6.57 4.36 -18.82
C ARG A 160 -5.94 5.12 -19.99
N ARG A 161 -4.66 5.52 -19.89
CA ARG A 161 -3.93 6.20 -20.98
C ARG A 161 -3.70 5.28 -22.17
N ALA A 162 -3.31 4.03 -21.92
CA ALA A 162 -2.99 3.06 -22.97
C ALA A 162 -4.22 2.52 -23.68
N LEU A 163 -5.23 2.08 -22.92
CA LEU A 163 -6.35 1.28 -23.40
C LEU A 163 -7.71 2.04 -23.36
N GLY A 164 -7.73 3.22 -22.74
CA GLY A 164 -8.90 4.05 -22.65
C GLY A 164 -9.71 3.87 -21.35
N PRO A 165 -10.79 4.67 -21.22
CA PRO A 165 -11.51 4.81 -19.95
C PRO A 165 -12.18 3.53 -19.45
N PHE A 166 -12.71 2.70 -20.36
CA PHE A 166 -13.35 1.43 -19.99
C PHE A 166 -12.38 0.51 -19.25
N TRP A 167 -11.19 0.30 -19.84
CA TRP A 167 -10.17 -0.56 -19.26
C TRP A 167 -9.56 0.03 -17.98
N GLY A 168 -9.45 1.38 -17.90
CA GLY A 168 -9.05 2.04 -16.65
C GLY A 168 -10.06 1.78 -15.52
N VAL A 169 -11.38 1.83 -15.78
CA VAL A 169 -12.39 1.49 -14.78
C VAL A 169 -12.31 0.02 -14.39
N GLN A 170 -12.08 -0.87 -15.37
CA GLN A 170 -11.92 -2.30 -15.11
C GLN A 170 -10.73 -2.58 -14.20
N GLU A 171 -9.59 -1.96 -14.48
CA GLU A 171 -8.37 -2.03 -13.66
C GLU A 171 -8.63 -1.60 -12.21
N ALA A 172 -9.20 -0.42 -12.05
CA ALA A 172 -9.51 0.13 -10.74
C ALA A 172 -10.53 -0.71 -9.97
N TRP A 173 -11.53 -1.26 -10.65
CA TRP A 173 -12.51 -2.17 -10.05
C TRP A 173 -11.85 -3.44 -9.53
N LEU A 174 -11.01 -4.08 -10.35
CA LEU A 174 -10.29 -5.30 -9.96
C LEU A 174 -9.39 -5.06 -8.75
N ALA A 175 -8.62 -3.98 -8.76
CA ALA A 175 -7.74 -3.61 -7.66
C ALA A 175 -8.51 -3.30 -6.36
N LEU A 176 -9.66 -2.62 -6.44
CA LEU A 176 -10.51 -2.35 -5.27
C LEU A 176 -11.18 -3.61 -4.75
N ALA A 177 -11.68 -4.49 -5.64
CA ALA A 177 -12.28 -5.76 -5.25
C ALA A 177 -11.24 -6.68 -4.58
N MET A 178 -10.05 -6.79 -5.18
CA MET A 178 -8.90 -7.51 -4.63
C MET A 178 -8.55 -6.99 -3.23
N SER A 179 -8.50 -5.67 -3.05
CA SER A 179 -8.16 -5.06 -1.76
C SER A 179 -9.09 -5.46 -0.62
N LEU A 180 -10.34 -5.82 -0.88
CA LEU A 180 -11.27 -6.27 0.17
C LEU A 180 -10.83 -7.61 0.76
N PHE A 181 -10.31 -8.50 -0.08
CA PHE A 181 -9.81 -9.81 0.35
C PHE A 181 -8.43 -9.69 0.99
N ASP A 182 -7.49 -9.03 0.31
CA ASP A 182 -6.11 -8.82 0.76
C ASP A 182 -6.07 -8.15 2.15
N MET A 183 -6.81 -7.06 2.34
CA MET A 183 -6.78 -6.29 3.57
C MET A 183 -7.39 -6.99 4.79
N ALA A 184 -8.17 -8.05 4.61
CA ALA A 184 -8.69 -8.87 5.71
C ALA A 184 -7.62 -9.81 6.30
N ILE A 185 -6.57 -10.10 5.55
CA ILE A 185 -5.48 -11.01 5.94
C ILE A 185 -4.63 -10.41 7.07
N TYR A 186 -4.26 -9.14 6.98
CA TYR A 186 -3.26 -8.52 7.86
C TYR A 186 -3.70 -8.37 9.33
N PRO A 187 -4.95 -7.95 9.65
CA PRO A 187 -5.43 -7.96 11.02
C PRO A 187 -5.47 -9.38 11.61
N THR A 188 -5.85 -10.37 10.80
CA THR A 188 -5.84 -11.79 11.21
C THR A 188 -4.42 -12.25 11.55
N LEU A 189 -3.44 -11.94 10.71
CA LEU A 189 -2.03 -12.26 10.93
C LEU A 189 -1.50 -11.61 12.22
N MET A 190 -1.79 -10.32 12.44
CA MET A 190 -1.41 -9.63 13.67
C MET A 190 -1.98 -10.31 14.90
N VAL A 191 -3.28 -10.68 14.89
CA VAL A 191 -3.93 -11.35 16.01
C VAL A 191 -3.36 -12.75 16.23
N THR A 192 -3.03 -13.48 15.17
CA THR A 192 -2.40 -14.82 15.27
C THR A 192 -1.05 -14.74 16.01
N TYR A 193 -0.21 -13.76 15.70
CA TYR A 193 1.06 -13.56 16.43
C TYR A 193 0.85 -13.03 17.85
N LEU A 194 -0.15 -12.17 18.06
CA LEU A 194 -0.55 -11.71 19.40
C LEU A 194 -0.99 -12.89 20.28
N ALA A 195 -1.74 -13.83 19.72
CA ALA A 195 -2.22 -15.03 20.41
C ALA A 195 -1.08 -16.00 20.81
N ARG A 196 0.07 -15.96 20.15
CA ARG A 196 1.27 -16.72 20.57
C ARG A 196 1.84 -16.24 21.90
N ILE A 197 1.57 -14.97 22.25
CA ILE A 197 1.99 -14.37 23.52
C ILE A 197 0.83 -14.42 24.53
N PHE A 198 -0.36 -14.04 24.10
CA PHE A 198 -1.57 -13.94 24.90
C PHE A 198 -2.69 -14.79 24.28
N PRO A 199 -2.77 -16.08 24.60
CA PRO A 199 -3.74 -17.02 23.98
C PRO A 199 -5.20 -16.56 24.07
N THR A 200 -5.56 -15.84 25.13
CA THR A 200 -6.92 -15.28 25.34
C THR A 200 -7.32 -14.25 24.28
N LEU A 201 -6.35 -13.66 23.56
CA LEU A 201 -6.60 -12.68 22.49
C LEU A 201 -6.70 -13.32 21.10
N GLY A 202 -6.72 -14.66 21.00
CA GLY A 202 -6.78 -15.37 19.73
C GLY A 202 -8.17 -15.54 19.14
N ASP A 203 -9.24 -15.17 19.86
CA ASP A 203 -10.61 -15.32 19.41
C ASP A 203 -10.97 -14.30 18.31
N LEU A 204 -11.01 -14.78 17.06
CA LEU A 204 -11.37 -14.00 15.87
C LEU A 204 -12.88 -14.03 15.54
N THR A 205 -13.70 -14.65 16.37
CA THR A 205 -15.16 -14.60 16.17
C THR A 205 -15.67 -13.17 16.36
N PRO A 206 -16.70 -12.73 15.60
CA PRO A 206 -17.25 -11.39 15.75
C PRO A 206 -17.63 -11.08 17.20
N GLY A 207 -17.00 -10.02 17.77
CA GLY A 207 -17.15 -9.65 19.17
C GLY A 207 -16.14 -10.29 20.13
N GLY A 208 -15.32 -11.23 19.69
CA GLY A 208 -14.20 -11.79 20.45
C GLY A 208 -13.06 -10.78 20.65
N LEU A 209 -12.21 -11.04 21.65
CA LEU A 209 -11.10 -10.13 21.98
C LEU A 209 -10.11 -9.95 20.83
N GLY A 210 -9.79 -11.02 20.11
CA GLY A 210 -8.91 -10.94 18.93
C GLY A 210 -9.54 -10.13 17.81
N TRP A 211 -10.82 -10.33 17.55
CA TRP A 211 -11.56 -9.53 16.57
C TRP A 211 -11.55 -8.05 16.94
N LEU A 212 -11.76 -7.69 18.21
CA LEU A 212 -11.68 -6.31 18.68
C LEU A 212 -10.25 -5.73 18.52
N CYS A 213 -9.20 -6.53 18.77
CA CYS A 213 -7.82 -6.12 18.50
C CYS A 213 -7.59 -5.83 17.00
N GLY A 214 -8.12 -6.65 16.11
CA GLY A 214 -8.06 -6.42 14.66
C GLY A 214 -8.78 -5.13 14.25
N ILE A 215 -9.98 -4.88 14.76
CA ILE A 215 -10.70 -3.62 14.53
C ILE A 215 -9.91 -2.41 15.05
N ALA A 216 -9.33 -2.52 16.25
CA ALA A 216 -8.49 -1.47 16.81
C ALA A 216 -7.26 -1.17 15.93
N MET A 217 -6.63 -2.21 15.36
CA MET A 217 -5.54 -2.07 14.39
C MET A 217 -6.01 -1.32 13.12
N ILE A 218 -7.15 -1.70 12.54
CA ILE A 218 -7.72 -1.03 11.36
C ILE A 218 -7.95 0.45 11.65
N ALA A 219 -8.55 0.78 12.80
CA ALA A 219 -8.80 2.15 13.22
C ALA A 219 -7.49 2.94 13.41
N LEU A 220 -6.49 2.34 14.05
CA LEU A 220 -5.16 2.93 14.25
C LEU A 220 -4.49 3.25 12.91
N CYS A 221 -4.49 2.32 11.96
CA CYS A 221 -3.92 2.53 10.63
C CYS A 221 -4.67 3.59 9.83
N ALA A 222 -6.01 3.64 9.93
CA ALA A 222 -6.80 4.69 9.30
C ALA A 222 -6.44 6.07 9.86
N LEU A 223 -6.35 6.22 11.18
CA LEU A 223 -5.93 7.45 11.84
C LEU A 223 -4.50 7.86 11.48
N TRP A 224 -3.60 6.88 11.33
CA TRP A 224 -2.22 7.13 10.89
C TRP A 224 -2.18 7.66 9.46
N ASN A 225 -2.94 7.03 8.54
CA ASN A 225 -3.03 7.44 7.14
C ASN A 225 -3.61 8.84 6.95
N ILE A 226 -4.54 9.26 7.81
CA ILE A 226 -5.08 10.64 7.79
C ILE A 226 -3.98 11.69 8.05
N ARG A 227 -2.87 11.33 8.70
CA ARG A 227 -1.72 12.22 8.89
C ARG A 227 -0.87 12.41 7.63
N GLY A 228 -1.14 11.66 6.57
CA GLY A 228 -0.52 11.78 5.24
C GLY A 228 0.62 10.81 4.98
N SER A 229 1.04 10.73 3.73
CA SER A 229 2.04 9.76 3.23
C SER A 229 3.42 9.88 3.87
N ARG A 230 3.84 11.10 4.25
CA ARG A 230 5.11 11.30 4.96
C ARG A 230 5.14 10.57 6.31
N ALA A 231 4.03 10.64 7.06
CA ALA A 231 3.91 9.95 8.35
C ALA A 231 3.93 8.42 8.17
N VAL A 232 3.26 7.92 7.12
CA VAL A 232 3.27 6.49 6.76
C VAL A 232 4.67 6.06 6.33
N GLY A 233 5.36 6.82 5.47
CA GLY A 233 6.70 6.50 4.99
C GLY A 233 7.75 6.47 6.12
N ILE A 234 7.75 7.44 7.03
CA ILE A 234 8.65 7.43 8.20
C ILE A 234 8.32 6.24 9.12
N GLY A 235 7.03 6.00 9.37
CA GLY A 235 6.58 4.87 10.18
C GLY A 235 7.01 3.54 9.58
N SER A 236 6.96 3.37 8.26
CA SER A 236 7.41 2.16 7.56
C SER A 236 8.91 1.92 7.75
N VAL A 237 9.75 2.97 7.70
CA VAL A 237 11.19 2.84 7.97
C VAL A 237 11.42 2.33 9.39
N LEU A 238 10.75 2.93 10.37
CA LEU A 238 10.91 2.56 11.78
C LEU A 238 10.40 1.14 12.04
N MET A 239 9.19 0.82 11.58
CA MET A 239 8.60 -0.51 11.73
C MET A 239 9.44 -1.57 11.03
N GLY A 240 9.97 -1.29 9.83
CA GLY A 240 10.85 -2.20 9.09
C GLY A 240 12.15 -2.50 9.83
N ALA A 241 12.76 -1.50 10.44
CA ALA A 241 13.96 -1.71 11.26
C ALA A 241 13.66 -2.63 12.45
N VAL A 242 12.59 -2.34 13.20
CA VAL A 242 12.20 -3.15 14.38
C VAL A 242 11.81 -4.57 13.97
N LEU A 243 11.17 -4.75 12.82
CA LEU A 243 10.76 -6.05 12.30
C LEU A 243 11.94 -6.91 11.83
N LEU A 244 12.94 -6.30 11.18
CA LEU A 244 14.06 -7.04 10.59
C LEU A 244 15.16 -7.36 11.61
N LEU A 245 15.32 -6.55 12.66
CA LEU A 245 16.36 -6.77 13.70
C LEU A 245 16.29 -8.15 14.36
N PRO A 246 15.12 -8.70 14.76
CA PRO A 246 15.03 -10.05 15.33
C PRO A 246 15.53 -11.14 14.38
N PHE A 247 15.30 -11.00 13.06
CA PHE A 247 15.80 -11.97 12.08
C PHE A 247 17.29 -11.85 11.81
N LEU A 248 17.84 -10.64 11.92
CA LEU A 248 19.30 -10.49 11.93
C LEU A 248 19.90 -11.14 13.17
N ALA A 249 19.29 -10.96 14.35
CA ALA A 249 19.70 -11.64 15.56
C ALA A 249 19.54 -13.16 15.44
N LEU A 250 18.46 -13.64 14.82
CA LEU A 250 18.24 -15.07 14.52
C LEU A 250 19.38 -15.65 13.69
N LEU A 251 19.80 -14.94 12.63
CA LEU A 251 20.95 -15.32 11.81
C LEU A 251 22.22 -15.43 12.65
N VAL A 252 22.51 -14.41 13.48
CA VAL A 252 23.69 -14.41 14.36
C VAL A 252 23.63 -15.59 15.32
N CYS A 253 22.50 -15.84 15.99
CA CYS A 253 22.30 -16.97 16.87
C CYS A 253 22.49 -18.32 16.14
N ALA A 254 21.99 -18.44 14.92
CA ALA A 254 22.15 -19.64 14.09
C ALA A 254 23.62 -19.89 13.73
N LEU A 255 24.39 -18.85 13.44
CA LEU A 255 25.81 -18.95 13.10
C LEU A 255 26.68 -19.28 14.32
N LEU A 256 26.34 -18.74 15.51
CA LEU A 256 27.11 -18.92 16.73
C LEU A 256 26.72 -20.18 17.54
N GLY A 257 25.48 -20.63 17.38
CA GLY A 257 24.83 -21.57 18.30
C GLY A 257 25.19 -23.05 18.11
N ARG A 258 25.82 -23.45 17.00
CA ARG A 258 26.13 -24.87 16.75
C ARG A 258 27.48 -25.05 16.05
N GLY A 259 28.31 -25.95 16.65
CA GLY A 259 29.55 -26.40 16.03
C GLY A 259 29.30 -27.19 14.71
N PRO A 260 30.38 -27.75 14.10
CA PRO A 260 30.33 -28.42 12.80
C PRO A 260 29.28 -29.54 12.66
N GLN A 261 28.95 -30.23 13.76
CA GLN A 261 27.96 -31.31 13.82
C GLN A 261 26.53 -30.75 13.65
N GLY A 262 26.23 -29.59 14.24
CA GLY A 262 24.95 -28.93 14.10
C GLY A 262 24.72 -28.39 12.68
N LEU A 263 25.77 -27.94 12.00
CA LEU A 263 25.70 -27.53 10.62
C LEU A 263 25.38 -28.70 9.67
N ARG A 264 26.00 -29.89 9.89
CA ARG A 264 25.66 -31.09 9.11
C ARG A 264 24.20 -31.49 9.30
N ALA A 265 23.72 -31.61 10.54
CA ALA A 265 22.30 -31.90 10.80
C ALA A 265 21.34 -30.90 10.16
N SER A 266 21.74 -29.63 10.06
CA SER A 266 20.95 -28.59 9.35
C SER A 266 20.95 -28.81 7.84
N LEU A 267 22.05 -29.25 7.25
CA LEU A 267 22.12 -29.59 5.83
C LEU A 267 21.27 -30.84 5.52
N ASP A 268 21.26 -31.83 6.40
CA ASP A 268 20.40 -33.00 6.27
C ASP A 268 18.91 -32.60 6.25
N LEU A 269 18.52 -31.62 7.06
CA LEU A 269 17.15 -31.11 7.12
C LEU A 269 16.68 -30.45 5.81
N LEU A 270 17.60 -29.94 4.98
CA LEU A 270 17.27 -29.40 3.66
C LEU A 270 16.68 -30.46 2.71
N TRP A 271 17.03 -31.73 2.92
CA TRP A 271 16.56 -32.84 2.09
C TRP A 271 15.35 -33.57 2.66
N VAL A 272 14.92 -33.21 3.88
CA VAL A 272 13.71 -33.78 4.49
C VAL A 272 12.48 -33.23 3.78
N LEU A 273 11.72 -34.13 3.18
CA LEU A 273 10.45 -33.84 2.53
C LEU A 273 9.30 -34.16 3.49
N PRO A 274 8.29 -33.29 3.61
CA PRO A 274 7.08 -33.63 4.32
C PRO A 274 6.38 -34.84 3.68
N ARG A 275 5.80 -35.73 4.48
CA ARG A 275 5.08 -36.92 3.98
C ARG A 275 4.00 -36.62 2.95
N ALA A 276 3.38 -35.45 3.06
CA ALA A 276 2.41 -34.95 2.08
C ALA A 276 2.98 -34.70 0.67
N THR A 277 4.33 -34.65 0.50
CA THR A 277 5.00 -34.40 -0.78
C THR A 277 5.63 -35.64 -1.39
N GLU A 278 5.41 -36.82 -0.84
CA GLU A 278 5.82 -38.10 -1.46
C GLU A 278 5.06 -38.41 -2.76
N GLN A 279 3.99 -37.65 -3.06
CA GLN A 279 3.24 -37.75 -4.32
C GLN A 279 4.00 -37.06 -5.47
N PRO A 280 3.82 -37.52 -6.74
CA PRO A 280 4.47 -36.91 -7.90
C PRO A 280 4.20 -35.43 -8.03
N LEU A 281 5.19 -34.67 -8.52
CA LEU A 281 5.08 -33.23 -8.78
C LEU A 281 3.83 -32.95 -9.64
N GLY A 282 2.93 -32.09 -9.16
CA GLY A 282 1.70 -31.71 -9.87
C GLY A 282 0.46 -32.55 -9.58
N SER A 283 0.56 -33.65 -8.82
CA SER A 283 -0.60 -34.48 -8.44
C SER A 283 -1.19 -34.11 -7.08
N SER A 284 -0.48 -33.30 -6.26
CA SER A 284 -0.91 -32.92 -4.93
C SER A 284 -1.41 -31.46 -4.89
N PRO A 285 -2.60 -31.21 -4.37
CA PRO A 285 -3.10 -29.86 -4.09
C PRO A 285 -2.13 -29.03 -3.23
N LEU A 286 -1.36 -29.70 -2.35
CA LEU A 286 -0.40 -29.06 -1.46
C LEU A 286 0.77 -28.39 -2.18
N TRP A 287 1.24 -28.95 -3.32
CA TRP A 287 2.31 -28.33 -4.09
C TRP A 287 1.88 -26.98 -4.69
N MET A 288 0.64 -26.94 -5.19
CA MET A 288 0.09 -25.72 -5.77
C MET A 288 -0.18 -24.65 -4.70
N SER A 289 -0.69 -25.04 -3.53
CA SER A 289 -0.96 -24.07 -2.45
C SER A 289 0.32 -23.38 -1.99
N GLY A 290 1.44 -24.10 -1.86
CA GLY A 290 2.71 -23.49 -1.51
C GLY A 290 3.28 -22.57 -2.59
N LEU A 291 3.08 -22.89 -3.88
CA LEU A 291 3.44 -22.00 -4.98
C LEU A 291 2.59 -20.72 -4.96
N LEU A 292 1.28 -20.84 -4.79
CA LEU A 292 0.36 -19.70 -4.66
C LEU A 292 0.73 -18.80 -3.48
N LEU A 293 1.03 -19.41 -2.32
CA LEU A 293 1.51 -18.67 -1.16
C LEU A 293 2.86 -17.98 -1.42
N CYS A 294 3.76 -18.63 -2.16
CA CYS A 294 5.02 -17.99 -2.56
C CYS A 294 4.77 -16.81 -3.51
N MET A 295 3.88 -16.96 -4.51
CA MET A 295 3.49 -15.86 -5.39
C MET A 295 2.86 -14.71 -4.62
N TRP A 296 1.94 -15.00 -3.70
CA TRP A 296 1.31 -14.00 -2.84
C TRP A 296 2.34 -13.24 -1.99
N ASN A 297 3.31 -13.92 -1.38
CA ASN A 297 4.38 -13.28 -0.60
C ASN A 297 5.30 -12.37 -1.45
N TYR A 298 5.28 -12.50 -2.78
CA TYR A 298 6.06 -11.68 -3.71
C TYR A 298 5.18 -10.77 -4.59
N MET A 299 3.94 -10.48 -4.20
CA MET A 299 2.92 -9.74 -4.94
C MET A 299 2.86 -8.26 -4.51
N GLY A 300 2.17 -7.41 -5.28
CA GLY A 300 1.82 -6.04 -4.87
C GLY A 300 2.79 -4.95 -5.30
N TRP A 301 3.78 -5.22 -6.15
CA TRP A 301 4.78 -4.25 -6.63
C TRP A 301 4.16 -3.01 -7.28
N ASP A 302 3.06 -3.18 -7.99
CA ASP A 302 2.28 -2.17 -8.70
C ASP A 302 1.61 -1.18 -7.75
N ASN A 303 1.22 -1.63 -6.56
CA ASN A 303 0.59 -0.79 -5.54
C ASN A 303 1.46 0.42 -5.11
N ALA A 304 2.79 0.29 -5.16
CA ALA A 304 3.69 1.41 -4.92
C ALA A 304 3.51 2.54 -5.93
N SER A 305 2.96 2.27 -7.13
CA SER A 305 2.75 3.25 -8.18
C SER A 305 1.61 4.23 -7.90
N THR A 306 0.65 3.85 -7.07
CA THR A 306 -0.52 4.68 -6.75
C THR A 306 -0.17 5.99 -6.05
N VAL A 307 0.96 6.01 -5.34
CA VAL A 307 1.52 7.18 -4.64
C VAL A 307 2.62 7.88 -5.43
N ALA A 308 2.77 7.58 -6.73
CA ALA A 308 3.86 8.10 -7.57
C ALA A 308 3.98 9.62 -7.58
N ALA A 309 2.86 10.32 -7.54
CA ALA A 309 2.81 11.78 -7.49
C ALA A 309 3.32 12.37 -6.14
N GLU A 310 3.48 11.54 -5.12
CA GLU A 310 3.96 11.92 -3.78
C GLU A 310 5.44 11.56 -3.56
N VAL A 311 6.11 10.97 -4.57
CA VAL A 311 7.51 10.56 -4.51
C VAL A 311 8.43 11.68 -4.95
N GLU A 312 9.51 11.91 -4.21
CA GLU A 312 10.57 12.84 -4.61
C GLU A 312 11.38 12.27 -5.77
N ARG A 313 11.58 13.06 -6.83
CA ARG A 313 12.36 12.68 -8.03
C ARG A 313 11.99 11.28 -8.56
N PRO A 314 10.70 11.03 -8.89
CA PRO A 314 10.20 9.69 -9.21
C PRO A 314 10.97 9.03 -10.34
N GLN A 315 11.49 9.80 -11.32
CA GLN A 315 12.26 9.31 -12.46
C GLN A 315 13.52 8.54 -12.05
N ARG A 316 14.13 8.89 -10.91
CA ARG A 316 15.35 8.25 -10.39
C ARG A 316 15.04 7.28 -9.26
N ASN A 317 14.07 7.63 -8.40
CA ASN A 317 13.81 6.90 -7.18
C ASN A 317 13.01 5.62 -7.42
N TYR A 318 12.07 5.59 -8.37
CA TYR A 318 11.30 4.38 -8.66
C TYR A 318 12.15 3.20 -9.11
N PRO A 319 12.95 3.28 -10.18
CA PRO A 319 13.74 2.13 -10.61
C PRO A 319 14.69 1.62 -9.54
N ARG A 320 15.29 2.55 -8.76
CA ARG A 320 16.20 2.18 -7.66
C ARG A 320 15.46 1.51 -6.52
N ALA A 321 14.30 2.05 -6.12
CA ALA A 321 13.49 1.48 -5.07
C ALA A 321 13.04 0.06 -5.42
N MET A 322 12.54 -0.16 -6.64
CA MET A 322 12.11 -1.49 -7.10
C MET A 322 13.24 -2.51 -6.98
N LEU A 323 14.43 -2.21 -7.53
CA LEU A 323 15.56 -3.14 -7.48
C LEU A 323 16.08 -3.38 -6.06
N LEU A 324 16.20 -2.32 -5.25
CA LEU A 324 16.64 -2.44 -3.86
C LEU A 324 15.64 -3.27 -3.04
N THR A 325 14.34 -3.06 -3.25
CA THR A 325 13.30 -3.80 -2.53
C THR A 325 13.27 -5.27 -2.93
N ILE A 326 13.47 -5.63 -4.22
CA ILE A 326 13.57 -7.05 -4.61
C ILE A 326 14.69 -7.75 -3.83
N LEU A 327 15.87 -7.15 -3.79
CA LEU A 327 17.01 -7.71 -3.05
C LEU A 327 16.71 -7.82 -1.55
N LEU A 328 16.11 -6.79 -0.97
CA LEU A 328 15.74 -6.77 0.45
C LEU A 328 14.71 -7.86 0.78
N VAL A 329 13.64 -7.98 -0.01
CA VAL A 329 12.58 -8.99 0.19
C VAL A 329 13.13 -10.40 0.02
N SER A 330 13.92 -10.65 -1.05
CA SER A 330 14.52 -11.97 -1.27
C SER A 330 15.46 -12.37 -0.14
N ALA A 331 16.31 -11.46 0.31
CA ALA A 331 17.20 -11.71 1.44
C ALA A 331 16.40 -11.94 2.74
N CYS A 332 15.36 -11.15 2.96
CA CYS A 332 14.48 -11.25 4.11
C CYS A 332 13.73 -12.59 4.19
N TYR A 333 13.51 -13.27 3.07
CA TYR A 333 12.87 -14.58 3.03
C TYR A 333 13.87 -15.73 3.11
N VAL A 334 14.91 -15.68 2.30
CA VAL A 334 15.89 -16.78 2.18
C VAL A 334 16.71 -16.93 3.45
N ILE A 335 17.22 -15.82 4.00
CA ILE A 335 18.12 -15.86 5.16
C ILE A 335 17.45 -16.44 6.41
N PRO A 336 16.24 -16.01 6.82
CA PRO A 336 15.57 -16.61 7.96
C PRO A 336 15.21 -18.08 7.77
N VAL A 337 14.71 -18.48 6.59
CA VAL A 337 14.38 -19.89 6.32
C VAL A 337 15.63 -20.76 6.39
N LEU A 338 16.76 -20.30 5.84
CA LEU A 338 18.04 -21.00 5.98
C LEU A 338 18.48 -21.07 7.46
N SER A 339 18.33 -19.96 8.20
CA SER A 339 18.69 -19.93 9.64
C SER A 339 17.81 -20.88 10.47
N ALA A 340 16.54 -21.02 10.09
CA ALA A 340 15.59 -21.88 10.80
C ALA A 340 15.94 -23.37 10.73
N THR A 341 16.69 -23.83 9.70
CA THR A 341 17.15 -25.23 9.63
C THR A 341 17.98 -25.62 10.86
N VAL A 342 18.70 -24.65 11.43
CA VAL A 342 19.55 -24.84 12.63
C VAL A 342 18.69 -25.10 13.87
N SER A 343 17.43 -24.71 13.91
CA SER A 343 16.52 -24.94 15.05
C SER A 343 16.15 -26.42 15.24
N GLY A 344 16.31 -27.26 14.21
CA GLY A 344 15.95 -28.66 14.23
C GLY A 344 14.43 -28.92 14.28
N ILE A 345 13.61 -27.93 13.88
CA ILE A 345 12.15 -28.11 13.77
C ILE A 345 11.88 -28.86 12.46
N SER A 346 11.12 -29.98 12.54
CA SER A 346 10.71 -30.69 11.34
C SER A 346 9.79 -29.82 10.49
N PRO A 347 9.87 -29.88 9.13
CA PRO A 347 8.90 -29.17 8.27
C PRO A 347 7.44 -29.49 8.59
N GLU A 348 7.12 -30.70 9.04
CA GLU A 348 5.76 -31.14 9.39
C GLU A 348 5.16 -30.40 10.61
N ASP A 349 6.04 -29.87 11.48
CA ASP A 349 5.63 -29.15 12.69
C ASP A 349 5.41 -27.65 12.46
N TRP A 350 5.60 -27.19 11.21
CA TRP A 350 5.43 -25.78 10.88
C TRP A 350 3.95 -25.41 10.75
N THR A 351 3.58 -24.37 11.46
CA THR A 351 2.27 -23.71 11.40
C THR A 351 2.47 -22.20 11.49
N THR A 352 1.47 -21.41 11.13
CA THR A 352 1.54 -19.96 11.28
C THR A 352 1.95 -19.55 12.69
N GLY A 353 3.02 -18.77 12.82
CA GLY A 353 3.62 -18.37 14.11
C GLY A 353 4.76 -19.27 14.60
N THR A 354 5.20 -20.27 13.84
CA THR A 354 6.34 -21.15 14.21
C THR A 354 7.65 -20.38 14.34
N TRP A 355 7.80 -19.23 13.70
CA TRP A 355 8.95 -18.33 13.88
C TRP A 355 9.24 -18.00 15.36
N VAL A 356 8.20 -17.88 16.18
CA VAL A 356 8.31 -17.63 17.63
C VAL A 356 9.05 -18.77 18.31
N GLU A 357 8.74 -20.02 17.93
CA GLU A 357 9.43 -21.22 18.45
C GLU A 357 10.86 -21.34 17.91
N VAL A 358 11.08 -21.04 16.62
CA VAL A 358 12.44 -20.95 16.05
C VAL A 358 13.30 -19.98 16.87
N GLY A 359 12.76 -18.79 17.16
CA GLY A 359 13.42 -17.79 17.99
C GLY A 359 13.73 -18.30 19.38
N ARG A 360 12.78 -19.01 20.00
CA ARG A 360 12.95 -19.59 21.33
C ARG A 360 14.07 -20.63 21.38
N ARG A 361 14.17 -21.51 20.37
CA ARG A 361 15.19 -22.54 20.27
C ARG A 361 16.60 -22.00 20.00
N LEU A 362 16.72 -20.95 19.19
CA LEU A 362 18.01 -20.40 18.78
C LEU A 362 18.53 -19.29 19.70
N GLY A 363 17.67 -18.39 20.16
CA GLY A 363 18.07 -17.24 20.97
C GLY A 363 17.39 -17.13 22.33
N GLY A 364 16.50 -18.08 22.68
CA GLY A 364 15.78 -18.07 23.95
C GLY A 364 14.56 -17.15 23.99
N PRO A 365 14.02 -16.89 25.20
CA PRO A 365 12.75 -16.18 25.37
C PRO A 365 12.75 -14.77 24.76
N TRP A 366 13.84 -14.01 24.88
CA TRP A 366 13.90 -12.64 24.38
C TRP A 366 13.72 -12.56 22.86
N LEU A 367 14.34 -13.49 22.11
CA LEU A 367 14.22 -13.54 20.65
C LEU A 367 12.83 -14.01 20.22
N SER A 368 12.25 -14.94 20.96
CA SER A 368 10.86 -15.39 20.79
C SER A 368 9.87 -14.22 20.89
N TRP A 369 9.99 -13.39 21.93
CA TRP A 369 9.18 -12.19 22.10
C TRP A 369 9.42 -11.14 21.01
N ALA A 370 10.68 -10.91 20.64
CA ALA A 370 11.03 -9.95 19.60
C ALA A 370 10.46 -10.37 18.24
N ILE A 371 10.48 -11.66 17.91
CA ILE A 371 9.88 -12.21 16.68
C ILE A 371 8.35 -12.10 16.72
N ALA A 372 7.72 -12.42 17.85
CA ALA A 372 6.27 -12.27 17.98
C ALA A 372 5.81 -10.81 17.78
N LEU A 373 6.53 -9.85 18.39
CA LEU A 373 6.30 -8.43 18.16
C LEU A 373 6.50 -8.05 16.69
N GLY A 374 7.55 -8.59 16.04
CA GLY A 374 7.79 -8.41 14.61
C GLY A 374 6.62 -8.90 13.76
N GLY A 375 6.01 -10.05 14.08
CA GLY A 375 4.83 -10.56 13.37
C GLY A 375 3.60 -9.67 13.52
N MET A 376 3.40 -9.09 14.69
CA MET A 376 2.36 -8.08 14.89
C MET A 376 2.63 -6.83 14.06
N LEU A 377 3.88 -6.36 14.01
CA LEU A 377 4.29 -5.22 13.21
C LEU A 377 4.25 -5.49 11.70
N CYS A 378 4.44 -6.74 11.28
CA CYS A 378 4.21 -7.18 9.90
C CYS A 378 2.79 -6.86 9.45
N GLY A 379 1.79 -7.41 10.12
CA GLY A 379 0.40 -7.17 9.79
C GLY A 379 0.03 -5.67 9.83
N LEU A 380 0.45 -4.96 10.88
CA LEU A 380 0.20 -3.53 11.02
C LEU A 380 0.88 -2.70 9.92
N GLY A 381 2.13 -3.00 9.59
CA GLY A 381 2.92 -2.28 8.58
C GLY A 381 2.36 -2.46 7.18
N MET A 382 2.06 -3.70 6.78
CA MET A 382 1.45 -4.00 5.48
C MET A 382 0.09 -3.33 5.34
N PHE A 383 -0.81 -3.53 6.30
CA PHE A 383 -2.11 -2.89 6.31
C PHE A 383 -2.00 -1.37 6.21
N ASN A 384 -1.12 -0.74 7.00
CA ASN A 384 -0.96 0.71 7.03
C ASN A 384 -0.52 1.28 5.66
N VAL A 385 0.43 0.64 4.99
CA VAL A 385 0.93 1.09 3.68
C VAL A 385 -0.08 0.81 2.57
N LEU A 386 -0.76 -0.33 2.61
CA LEU A 386 -1.78 -0.67 1.61
C LEU A 386 -3.02 0.22 1.72
N VAL A 387 -3.44 0.65 2.92
CA VAL A 387 -4.46 1.71 3.07
C VAL A 387 -4.01 2.99 2.37
N MET A 388 -2.72 3.37 2.50
CA MET A 388 -2.17 4.52 1.77
C MET A 388 -2.30 4.32 0.26
N SER A 389 -1.92 3.16 -0.27
CA SER A 389 -1.99 2.83 -1.70
C SER A 389 -3.43 2.83 -2.22
N TYR A 390 -4.27 1.96 -1.71
CA TYR A 390 -5.64 1.74 -2.19
C TYR A 390 -6.53 2.99 -2.03
N SER A 391 -6.30 3.83 -1.04
CA SER A 391 -7.10 5.06 -0.86
C SER A 391 -6.88 6.11 -1.95
N ARG A 392 -5.77 6.09 -2.69
CA ARG A 392 -5.49 7.02 -3.80
C ARG A 392 -6.29 6.68 -5.05
N LEU A 393 -6.63 5.42 -5.22
CA LEU A 393 -7.32 4.93 -6.41
C LEU A 393 -8.74 5.50 -6.58
N PRO A 394 -9.67 5.41 -5.60
CA PRO A 394 -10.99 6.04 -5.72
C PRO A 394 -10.91 7.56 -5.88
N MET A 395 -9.89 8.20 -5.30
CA MET A 395 -9.67 9.63 -5.46
C MET A 395 -9.26 9.98 -6.90
N ALA A 396 -8.36 9.21 -7.53
CA ALA A 396 -7.98 9.38 -8.93
C ALA A 396 -9.20 9.18 -9.84
N MET A 397 -9.99 8.13 -9.63
CA MET A 397 -11.24 7.89 -10.36
C MET A 397 -12.24 9.05 -10.21
N ALA A 398 -12.37 9.62 -9.01
CA ALA A 398 -13.28 10.75 -8.76
C ALA A 398 -12.81 12.05 -9.44
N ARG A 399 -11.49 12.27 -9.59
CA ARG A 399 -10.92 13.37 -10.39
C ARG A 399 -11.24 13.22 -11.85
N ASP A 400 -11.19 12.01 -12.34
CA ASP A 400 -11.51 11.69 -13.73
C ASP A 400 -13.03 11.65 -14.01
N GLY A 401 -13.87 11.94 -13.00
CA GLY A 401 -15.32 11.97 -13.12
C GLY A 401 -15.99 10.60 -13.13
N MET A 402 -15.24 9.53 -12.76
CA MET A 402 -15.75 8.15 -12.70
C MET A 402 -16.45 7.85 -11.38
N LEU A 403 -16.14 8.59 -10.34
CA LEU A 403 -16.75 8.49 -9.02
C LEU A 403 -17.26 9.86 -8.56
N PRO A 404 -18.15 9.91 -7.56
CA PRO A 404 -18.70 11.15 -7.03
C PRO A 404 -17.62 12.16 -6.61
N ARG A 405 -17.79 13.42 -6.99
CA ARG A 405 -16.81 14.50 -6.77
C ARG A 405 -16.40 14.71 -5.32
N TRP A 406 -17.22 14.34 -4.35
CA TRP A 406 -16.88 14.47 -2.93
C TRP A 406 -15.75 13.55 -2.47
N LEU A 407 -15.45 12.46 -3.20
CA LEU A 407 -14.34 11.55 -2.94
C LEU A 407 -12.97 12.14 -3.34
N ARG A 408 -12.93 13.15 -4.23
CA ARG A 408 -11.68 13.78 -4.67
C ARG A 408 -11.08 14.74 -3.61
N LYS A 409 -11.85 15.08 -2.55
CA LYS A 409 -11.41 16.07 -1.55
C LYS A 409 -10.29 15.51 -0.70
N ARG A 410 -9.17 16.24 -0.68
CA ARG A 410 -8.03 16.00 0.21
C ARG A 410 -8.15 16.85 1.48
N ASP A 411 -7.55 16.38 2.55
CA ASP A 411 -7.32 17.20 3.74
C ASP A 411 -6.30 18.29 3.43
N SER A 412 -6.58 19.53 3.89
CA SER A 412 -5.73 20.69 3.57
C SER A 412 -4.36 20.66 4.24
N ARG A 413 -4.24 19.95 5.37
CA ARG A 413 -2.99 19.86 6.16
C ARG A 413 -2.13 18.68 5.74
N SER A 414 -2.72 17.50 5.65
CA SER A 414 -2.02 16.24 5.41
C SER A 414 -1.99 15.83 3.93
N GLY A 415 -2.87 16.39 3.10
CA GLY A 415 -3.07 15.96 1.70
C GLY A 415 -3.74 14.59 1.57
N ALA A 416 -4.14 13.96 2.66
CA ALA A 416 -4.74 12.63 2.67
C ALA A 416 -6.20 12.62 2.21
N PRO A 417 -6.68 11.58 1.51
CA PRO A 417 -8.08 11.41 1.12
C PRO A 417 -8.90 10.84 2.28
N THR A 418 -9.08 11.62 3.35
CA THR A 418 -9.66 11.18 4.63
C THR A 418 -10.98 10.44 4.48
N ARG A 419 -11.88 10.89 3.57
CA ARG A 419 -13.18 10.25 3.37
C ARG A 419 -13.05 8.85 2.79
N VAL A 420 -12.14 8.68 1.83
CA VAL A 420 -11.87 7.37 1.20
C VAL A 420 -11.26 6.43 2.23
N ILE A 421 -10.30 6.91 3.05
CA ILE A 421 -9.66 6.13 4.11
C ILE A 421 -10.70 5.61 5.11
N LEU A 422 -11.63 6.45 5.55
CA LEU A 422 -12.66 6.05 6.52
C LEU A 422 -13.64 5.03 5.93
N ILE A 423 -14.08 5.22 4.69
CA ILE A 423 -14.96 4.25 4.00
C ILE A 423 -14.25 2.91 3.85
N ALA A 424 -12.99 2.93 3.36
CA ALA A 424 -12.19 1.73 3.20
C ALA A 424 -12.00 0.99 4.54
N ALA A 425 -11.70 1.71 5.63
CA ALA A 425 -11.56 1.11 6.96
C ALA A 425 -12.83 0.37 7.42
N VAL A 426 -14.03 0.95 7.17
CA VAL A 426 -15.31 0.28 7.49
C VAL A 426 -15.51 -0.97 6.64
N LEU A 427 -15.21 -0.91 5.33
CA LEU A 427 -15.33 -2.05 4.43
C LEU A 427 -14.36 -3.18 4.82
N TYR A 428 -13.11 -2.86 5.12
CA TYR A 428 -12.11 -3.84 5.56
C TYR A 428 -12.49 -4.48 6.91
N ALA A 429 -13.03 -3.68 7.84
CA ALA A 429 -13.53 -4.19 9.11
C ALA A 429 -14.70 -5.18 8.92
N ALA A 430 -15.57 -4.93 7.95
CA ALA A 430 -16.68 -5.84 7.62
C ALA A 430 -16.22 -7.16 6.98
N CYS A 431 -15.06 -7.16 6.29
CA CYS A 431 -14.50 -8.35 5.66
C CYS A 431 -13.62 -9.18 6.61
N MET A 432 -13.34 -8.70 7.83
CA MET A 432 -12.50 -9.40 8.79
C MET A 432 -13.21 -10.69 9.30
N GLY A 433 -12.47 -11.81 9.30
CA GLY A 433 -13.01 -13.12 9.73
C GLY A 433 -13.29 -14.09 8.56
N LEU A 434 -13.06 -13.68 7.32
CA LEU A 434 -13.06 -14.60 6.18
C LEU A 434 -11.80 -15.47 6.21
N GLY A 435 -11.90 -16.75 5.85
CA GLY A 435 -10.79 -17.72 5.96
C GLY A 435 -9.59 -17.39 5.07
N PHE A 436 -8.38 -17.45 5.64
CA PHE A 436 -7.11 -17.02 5.02
C PHE A 436 -6.81 -17.65 3.64
N ARG A 437 -6.89 -18.98 3.53
CA ARG A 437 -6.47 -19.70 2.32
C ARG A 437 -7.26 -19.32 1.06
N HIS A 438 -8.58 -19.29 1.17
CA HIS A 438 -9.46 -18.94 0.05
C HIS A 438 -9.31 -17.49 -0.39
N LEU A 439 -8.98 -16.60 0.56
CA LEU A 439 -8.71 -15.19 0.26
C LEU A 439 -7.48 -15.05 -0.63
N VAL A 440 -6.39 -15.77 -0.32
CA VAL A 440 -5.15 -15.73 -1.13
C VAL A 440 -5.37 -16.26 -2.54
N GLU A 441 -6.14 -17.33 -2.73
CA GLU A 441 -6.42 -17.90 -4.05
C GLU A 441 -7.16 -16.92 -4.96
N ILE A 442 -8.21 -16.27 -4.43
CA ILE A 442 -8.98 -15.24 -5.15
C ILE A 442 -8.12 -14.02 -5.44
N ASP A 443 -7.33 -13.60 -4.47
CA ASP A 443 -6.45 -12.45 -4.56
C ASP A 443 -5.42 -12.62 -5.69
N VAL A 444 -4.70 -13.74 -5.74
CA VAL A 444 -3.73 -14.06 -6.81
C VAL A 444 -4.41 -14.11 -8.19
N LEU A 445 -5.63 -14.64 -8.28
CA LEU A 445 -6.37 -14.72 -9.54
C LEU A 445 -6.75 -13.32 -10.05
N LEU A 446 -7.30 -12.46 -9.20
CA LEU A 446 -7.66 -11.09 -9.55
C LEU A 446 -6.42 -10.27 -9.91
N TYR A 447 -5.33 -10.47 -9.18
CA TYR A 447 -4.03 -9.85 -9.48
C TYR A 447 -3.51 -10.24 -10.86
N GLY A 448 -3.73 -11.47 -11.28
CA GLY A 448 -3.41 -11.92 -12.65
C GLY A 448 -4.12 -11.13 -13.74
N ALA A 449 -5.39 -10.79 -13.52
CA ALA A 449 -6.15 -9.96 -14.45
C ALA A 449 -5.62 -8.50 -14.47
N VAL A 450 -5.30 -7.93 -13.31
CA VAL A 450 -4.66 -6.60 -13.15
C VAL A 450 -3.33 -6.57 -13.91
N LEU A 451 -2.42 -7.49 -13.64
CA LEU A 451 -1.12 -7.58 -14.30
C LEU A 451 -1.23 -7.72 -15.83
N THR A 452 -2.23 -8.44 -16.30
CA THR A 452 -2.47 -8.57 -17.74
C THR A 452 -2.75 -7.20 -18.37
N LEU A 453 -3.61 -6.39 -17.76
CA LEU A 453 -3.92 -5.05 -18.25
C LEU A 453 -2.70 -4.12 -18.17
N GLU A 454 -1.88 -4.24 -17.13
CA GLU A 454 -0.66 -3.44 -16.97
C GLU A 454 0.40 -3.77 -18.03
N PHE A 455 0.70 -5.07 -18.26
CA PHE A 455 1.65 -5.48 -19.29
C PHE A 455 1.19 -5.10 -20.70
N VAL A 456 -0.10 -5.29 -21.00
CA VAL A 456 -0.69 -4.84 -22.27
C VAL A 456 -0.56 -3.33 -22.40
N SER A 457 -0.77 -2.57 -21.32
CA SER A 457 -0.61 -1.11 -21.31
C SER A 457 0.81 -0.68 -21.59
N LEU A 458 1.81 -1.35 -21.00
CA LEU A 458 3.22 -1.09 -21.29
C LEU A 458 3.54 -1.30 -22.77
N ILE A 459 3.07 -2.43 -23.37
CA ILE A 459 3.26 -2.74 -24.78
C ILE A 459 2.60 -1.68 -25.66
N VAL A 460 1.33 -1.36 -25.39
CA VAL A 460 0.57 -0.37 -26.16
C VAL A 460 1.21 1.02 -26.10
N LEU A 461 1.64 1.46 -24.93
CA LEU A 461 2.34 2.74 -24.77
C LEU A 461 3.70 2.76 -25.49
N ARG A 462 4.40 1.63 -25.54
CA ARG A 462 5.65 1.52 -26.32
C ARG A 462 5.42 1.64 -27.82
N LEU A 463 4.29 1.13 -28.33
CA LEU A 463 3.94 1.18 -29.75
C LEU A 463 3.29 2.51 -30.15
N ARG A 464 2.38 3.07 -29.33
CA ARG A 464 1.62 4.28 -29.68
C ARG A 464 2.32 5.57 -29.31
N GLU A 465 3.14 5.54 -28.26
CA GLU A 465 3.84 6.71 -27.75
C GLU A 465 5.37 6.44 -27.68
N PRO A 466 6.07 6.23 -28.82
CA PRO A 466 7.49 5.95 -28.83
C PRO A 466 8.32 7.11 -28.27
N GLU A 467 7.86 8.35 -28.45
CA GLU A 467 8.49 9.59 -27.99
C GLU A 467 8.27 9.90 -26.51
N LEU A 468 7.43 9.11 -25.81
CA LEU A 468 7.25 9.29 -24.38
C LEU A 468 8.60 9.18 -23.66
N ALA A 469 8.96 10.21 -22.90
CA ALA A 469 10.19 10.22 -22.11
C ALA A 469 10.17 9.09 -21.07
N ARG A 470 11.13 8.17 -21.19
CA ARG A 470 11.31 7.02 -20.29
C ARG A 470 12.69 7.09 -19.64
N PRO A 471 12.82 7.76 -18.48
CA PRO A 471 14.10 7.88 -17.78
C PRO A 471 14.71 6.52 -17.42
N PHE A 472 13.86 5.54 -17.15
CA PHE A 472 14.21 4.12 -17.07
C PHE A 472 13.46 3.37 -18.18
N ARG A 473 14.17 2.57 -18.96
CA ARG A 473 13.62 1.82 -20.08
C ARG A 473 14.14 0.38 -20.06
N ILE A 474 13.20 -0.59 -20.10
CA ILE A 474 13.52 -2.02 -20.22
C ILE A 474 14.20 -2.24 -21.58
N ARG A 475 15.37 -2.88 -21.57
CA ARG A 475 16.16 -3.17 -22.78
C ARG A 475 15.52 -4.32 -23.59
N GLY A 476 15.74 -4.36 -24.91
CA GLY A 476 15.28 -5.43 -25.81
C GLY A 476 13.95 -5.18 -26.52
N GLY A 477 13.38 -3.95 -26.42
CA GLY A 477 12.20 -3.57 -27.19
C GLY A 477 10.90 -4.25 -26.72
N VAL A 478 9.89 -4.29 -27.60
CA VAL A 478 8.57 -4.91 -27.31
C VAL A 478 8.68 -6.41 -27.13
N THR A 479 9.53 -7.09 -27.91
CA THR A 479 9.75 -8.54 -27.81
C THR A 479 10.20 -8.95 -26.42
N ALA A 480 11.16 -8.22 -25.84
CA ALA A 480 11.62 -8.49 -24.47
C ALA A 480 10.51 -8.29 -23.43
N ILE A 481 9.64 -7.28 -23.62
CA ILE A 481 8.50 -7.05 -22.73
C ILE A 481 7.50 -8.21 -22.83
N VAL A 482 7.20 -8.69 -24.04
CA VAL A 482 6.28 -9.84 -24.25
C VAL A 482 6.84 -11.10 -23.58
N LEU A 483 8.12 -11.40 -23.79
CA LEU A 483 8.78 -12.55 -23.14
C LEU A 483 8.80 -12.41 -21.62
N MET A 484 9.07 -11.21 -21.14
CA MET A 484 9.06 -10.90 -19.71
C MET A 484 7.65 -11.06 -19.12
N ALA A 485 6.60 -10.58 -19.80
CA ALA A 485 5.21 -10.72 -19.39
C ALA A 485 4.73 -12.17 -19.38
N ALA A 486 5.23 -13.00 -20.31
CA ALA A 486 4.87 -14.41 -20.40
C ALA A 486 5.26 -15.22 -19.15
N LEU A 487 6.26 -14.78 -18.39
CA LEU A 487 6.71 -15.46 -17.17
C LEU A 487 5.65 -15.40 -16.05
N PRO A 488 5.25 -14.22 -15.54
CA PRO A 488 4.24 -14.14 -14.48
C PRO A 488 2.85 -14.58 -14.97
N LEU A 489 2.45 -14.22 -16.20
CA LEU A 489 1.15 -14.63 -16.74
C LEU A 489 1.06 -16.13 -16.96
N GLY A 490 2.15 -16.78 -17.39
CA GLY A 490 2.22 -18.24 -17.49
C GLY A 490 2.10 -18.91 -16.12
N LEU A 491 2.75 -18.34 -15.09
CA LEU A 491 2.66 -18.86 -13.73
C LEU A 491 1.23 -18.74 -13.16
N ILE A 492 0.53 -17.63 -13.43
CA ILE A 492 -0.88 -17.46 -13.08
C ILE A 492 -1.74 -18.49 -13.81
N ALA A 493 -1.53 -18.69 -15.12
CA ALA A 493 -2.30 -19.66 -15.90
C ALA A 493 -2.15 -21.08 -15.34
N VAL A 494 -0.94 -21.46 -14.92
CA VAL A 494 -0.68 -22.75 -14.25
C VAL A 494 -1.42 -22.83 -12.91
N ALA A 495 -1.36 -21.76 -12.11
CA ALA A 495 -2.03 -21.69 -10.82
C ALA A 495 -3.56 -21.80 -10.96
N MET A 496 -4.14 -21.06 -11.92
CA MET A 496 -5.58 -21.13 -12.25
C MET A 496 -6.00 -22.52 -12.73
N TYR A 497 -5.21 -23.15 -13.60
CA TYR A 497 -5.51 -24.48 -14.09
C TYR A 497 -5.50 -25.53 -12.98
N ALA A 498 -4.58 -25.42 -12.06
CA ALA A 498 -4.46 -26.34 -10.93
C ALA A 498 -5.58 -26.13 -9.89
N GLY A 499 -5.94 -24.87 -9.58
CA GLY A 499 -7.01 -24.54 -8.62
C GLY A 499 -8.45 -24.67 -9.17
N ARG A 500 -8.65 -25.05 -10.44
CA ARG A 500 -9.95 -25.01 -11.12
C ARG A 500 -11.07 -25.86 -10.49
N HIS A 501 -10.72 -26.83 -9.68
CA HIS A 501 -11.68 -27.73 -9.01
C HIS A 501 -11.85 -27.45 -7.52
N GLU A 502 -11.10 -26.50 -6.96
CA GLU A 502 -11.22 -26.12 -5.56
C GLU A 502 -12.42 -25.18 -5.37
N LYS A 503 -13.22 -25.46 -4.33
CA LYS A 503 -14.33 -24.57 -3.94
C LYS A 503 -13.79 -23.50 -3.01
N ALA A 504 -14.01 -22.22 -3.37
CA ALA A 504 -13.51 -21.09 -2.59
C ALA A 504 -14.52 -20.63 -1.52
N LEU A 505 -15.49 -19.81 -1.89
CA LEU A 505 -16.44 -19.19 -0.98
C LEU A 505 -17.88 -19.43 -1.47
N TRP A 506 -18.80 -19.60 -0.55
CA TRP A 506 -20.24 -19.79 -0.83
C TRP A 506 -20.55 -20.94 -1.79
N GLY A 507 -19.69 -21.96 -1.85
CA GLY A 507 -19.84 -23.12 -2.73
C GLY A 507 -19.43 -22.90 -4.18
N LEU A 508 -18.97 -21.67 -4.54
CA LEU A 508 -18.43 -21.34 -5.86
C LEU A 508 -16.94 -21.71 -5.93
N GLY A 509 -16.49 -22.10 -7.11
CA GLY A 509 -15.06 -22.25 -7.39
C GLY A 509 -14.34 -20.90 -7.45
N SER A 510 -13.01 -20.91 -7.26
CA SER A 510 -12.19 -19.68 -7.32
C SER A 510 -12.31 -19.00 -8.68
N LEU A 511 -12.42 -19.76 -9.77
CA LEU A 511 -12.59 -19.22 -11.13
C LEU A 511 -13.99 -18.61 -11.33
N GLU A 512 -15.04 -19.26 -10.82
CA GLU A 512 -16.43 -18.78 -10.93
C GLU A 512 -16.58 -17.46 -10.18
N LEU A 513 -16.08 -17.41 -8.95
CA LEU A 513 -16.11 -16.19 -8.13
C LEU A 513 -15.25 -15.08 -8.73
N GLY A 514 -14.05 -15.40 -9.22
CA GLY A 514 -13.19 -14.46 -9.94
C GLY A 514 -13.87 -13.89 -11.19
N GLY A 515 -14.51 -14.74 -12.00
CA GLY A 515 -15.29 -14.33 -13.17
C GLY A 515 -16.46 -13.41 -12.82
N LEU A 516 -17.17 -13.69 -11.73
CA LEU A 516 -18.25 -12.85 -11.21
C LEU A 516 -17.72 -11.47 -10.80
N ILE A 517 -16.62 -11.42 -10.07
CA ILE A 517 -15.97 -10.17 -9.65
C ILE A 517 -15.49 -9.38 -10.87
N ILE A 518 -14.83 -10.03 -11.84
CA ILE A 518 -14.35 -9.41 -13.08
C ILE A 518 -15.51 -8.76 -13.85
N SER A 519 -16.69 -9.41 -13.89
CA SER A 519 -17.88 -8.88 -14.57
C SER A 519 -18.47 -7.63 -13.91
N GLY A 520 -18.16 -7.38 -12.65
CA GLY A 520 -18.60 -6.18 -11.92
C GLY A 520 -18.08 -4.87 -12.50
N GLY A 521 -16.86 -4.86 -13.07
CA GLY A 521 -16.28 -3.66 -13.68
C GLY A 521 -17.04 -3.14 -14.90
N PRO A 522 -17.35 -3.97 -15.91
CA PRO A 522 -18.24 -3.61 -17.01
C PRO A 522 -19.60 -3.10 -16.55
N LEU A 523 -20.21 -3.76 -15.54
CA LEU A 523 -21.49 -3.33 -14.96
C LEU A 523 -21.37 -1.94 -14.30
N LEU A 524 -20.31 -1.69 -13.55
CA LEU A 524 -20.03 -0.39 -12.96
C LEU A 524 -19.87 0.70 -14.03
N TYR A 525 -19.12 0.40 -15.10
CA TYR A 525 -18.94 1.33 -16.21
C TYR A 525 -20.25 1.64 -16.94
N LEU A 526 -21.08 0.63 -17.16
CA LEU A 526 -22.40 0.79 -17.76
C LEU A 526 -23.32 1.63 -16.86
N ALA A 527 -23.37 1.34 -15.56
CA ALA A 527 -24.13 2.11 -14.59
C ALA A 527 -23.70 3.58 -14.57
N GLN A 528 -22.41 3.86 -14.60
CA GLN A 528 -21.89 5.24 -14.69
C GLN A 528 -22.39 5.99 -15.94
N ARG A 529 -22.48 5.30 -17.09
CA ARG A 529 -23.02 5.88 -18.33
C ARG A 529 -24.52 6.13 -18.25
N LEU A 530 -25.29 5.18 -17.74
CA LEU A 530 -26.76 5.25 -17.68
C LEU A 530 -27.23 6.32 -16.68
N PHE A 531 -26.57 6.46 -15.54
CA PHE A 531 -26.96 7.41 -14.50
C PHE A 531 -26.33 8.81 -14.68
N GLY A 532 -25.70 9.09 -15.83
CA GLY A 532 -25.16 10.41 -16.15
C GLY A 532 -24.03 10.88 -15.20
N MET A 533 -23.46 9.97 -14.42
CA MET A 533 -22.35 10.28 -13.49
C MET A 533 -21.03 10.54 -14.23
N SER A 534 -20.97 10.21 -15.52
CA SER A 534 -19.80 10.46 -16.36
C SER A 534 -19.95 11.80 -17.10
N SER A 535 -19.07 12.72 -16.82
CA SER A 535 -18.79 13.87 -17.68
C SER A 535 -18.14 13.47 -19.03
N PHE A 536 -18.36 12.23 -19.46
CA PHE A 536 -17.71 11.55 -20.59
C PHE A 536 -18.02 12.11 -21.98
N GLY A 537 -19.03 12.98 -22.10
CA GLY A 537 -19.37 13.60 -23.38
C GLY A 537 -18.61 14.89 -23.70
N ARG A 538 -17.89 15.46 -22.77
CA ARG A 538 -17.00 16.60 -23.00
C ARG A 538 -15.58 16.10 -23.08
N ARG A 539 -14.93 16.28 -24.24
CA ARG A 539 -13.54 15.93 -24.58
C ARG A 539 -12.68 15.76 -23.33
N ALA A 540 -12.02 14.59 -23.21
CA ALA A 540 -10.87 14.49 -22.32
C ALA A 540 -10.09 15.80 -22.45
N PRO A 541 -9.72 16.48 -21.36
CA PRO A 541 -8.80 17.59 -21.50
C PRO A 541 -7.64 17.03 -22.30
N ASP A 542 -7.41 17.58 -23.49
CA ASP A 542 -6.17 17.38 -24.21
C ASP A 542 -5.10 17.53 -23.15
N LEU A 543 -4.35 16.46 -22.94
CA LEU A 543 -3.08 16.52 -22.25
C LEU A 543 -2.18 17.30 -23.19
N GLY A 544 -2.41 18.63 -23.23
CA GLY A 544 -1.72 19.55 -24.11
C GLY A 544 -0.23 19.55 -23.80
N PRO A 545 0.56 20.18 -24.69
CA PRO A 545 2.02 20.22 -24.63
C PRO A 545 2.60 20.89 -23.38
N GLU A 546 1.79 21.34 -22.42
CA GLU A 546 2.23 21.89 -21.14
C GLU A 546 2.95 20.88 -20.22
N ALA A 547 2.68 19.55 -20.38
CA ALA A 547 3.47 18.52 -19.70
C ALA A 547 4.90 18.44 -20.28
N ASP A 548 5.06 18.79 -21.55
CA ASP A 548 6.36 18.79 -22.23
C ASP A 548 7.17 20.06 -21.89
N SER A 549 6.51 21.21 -21.68
CA SER A 549 7.20 22.45 -21.29
C SER A 549 7.69 22.44 -19.83
N GLU A 550 7.02 21.75 -18.91
CA GLU A 550 7.52 21.55 -17.53
C GLU A 550 8.71 20.57 -17.49
N LEU A 551 8.77 19.61 -18.44
CA LEU A 551 9.94 18.74 -18.61
C LEU A 551 11.13 19.49 -19.23
N GLU A 552 10.90 20.46 -20.09
CA GLU A 552 11.94 21.34 -20.63
C GLU A 552 12.46 22.34 -19.60
N SER A 553 11.60 22.92 -18.77
CA SER A 553 12.04 23.82 -17.69
C SER A 553 12.89 23.12 -16.63
N SER A 554 12.60 21.84 -16.34
CA SER A 554 13.44 21.05 -15.43
C SER A 554 14.79 20.62 -16.06
N ARG A 555 14.87 20.53 -17.40
CA ARG A 555 16.14 20.29 -18.13
C ARG A 555 17.09 21.51 -18.09
N HIS A 556 16.57 22.73 -17.95
CA HIS A 556 17.39 23.93 -17.83
C HIS A 556 18.01 24.13 -16.44
N LEU A 557 17.44 23.53 -15.40
CA LEU A 557 17.97 23.59 -14.02
C LEU A 557 19.10 22.59 -13.74
N ASP A 558 19.28 21.57 -14.59
CA ASP A 558 20.34 20.53 -14.44
C ASP A 558 21.54 20.75 -15.40
N ARG A 559 21.64 21.89 -16.12
CA ARG A 559 22.87 22.22 -16.87
C ARG A 559 23.90 22.76 -15.90
N PRO A 560 25.10 22.15 -15.80
CA PRO A 560 26.20 22.76 -15.05
C PRO A 560 26.53 24.09 -15.71
N GLY A 561 26.54 25.15 -14.92
CA GLY A 561 26.94 26.48 -15.37
C GLY A 561 28.35 26.45 -16.01
N PRO A 562 28.65 27.38 -16.93
CA PRO A 562 29.95 27.43 -17.57
C PRO A 562 31.04 27.60 -16.52
N VAL A 563 32.04 26.70 -16.60
CA VAL A 563 33.24 26.75 -15.77
C VAL A 563 33.96 28.07 -16.07
N PRO A 564 34.23 28.94 -15.08
CA PRO A 564 34.98 30.14 -15.33
C PRO A 564 36.42 29.76 -15.74
N ALA A 565 36.88 30.31 -16.88
CA ALA A 565 38.26 30.21 -17.30
C ALA A 565 39.17 30.82 -16.22
N ARG A 566 40.12 30.05 -15.74
CA ARG A 566 41.18 30.52 -14.85
C ARG A 566 42.17 31.35 -15.66
N PRO A 567 42.73 32.42 -15.08
CA PRO A 567 43.69 33.29 -15.71
C PRO A 567 45.03 32.62 -16.03
#